data_d894068879a67b1a06c463ce857ffa00
#
_entry.id   d894068879a67b1a06c463ce857ffa00
#
_cell.length_a   1.000
_cell.length_b   1.000
_cell.length_c   1.000
_cell.angle_alpha   90.00
_cell.angle_beta   90.00
_cell.angle_gamma   90.00
#
_symmetry.space_group_name_H-M   'P 1'
#
loop_
_entity.id
_entity.type
_entity.pdbx_description
1 polymer ?
#
loop_
_entity_poly.entity_id
_entity_poly.type
_entity_poly.pdbx_seq_one_letter_code
_entity_poly.pdbx_strand_id
1 'polypeptide(L)'
;EIVHQIAKNKSNLEERSRRFDITLLIGGLPIIQIELKTAIAKDGVKQAYYQIEKYIDEGTFSNTIFQTLQLYVMSNEQTTRYMAAAPKGELQDKFMFGWRTRDNTRVENINEFAKQVLNIPRAHELVSEYMILSEEVSSKILMVLHPYQIHAIEAIFEAASKHQSGYIWHATGSGKTITSFVSTKLLAQKSGIDRTIMLLDRKDLDNQTTSEFTKFASAYSTGVNTNKNTLIVGTGNTKELSNALKQDSSSNVVIVTTRQKLNKAVEYLQEKEPGRLANLRGKHIVFIVDECHRAISAQNMDDIKKVFPKSTWFGFTGTPIFEENKKSSDGQYARTTHDQYGEVLHRYTIKNALEDGSVLGFQVEHESTIHQDELANVVYRAMRSEEKNINYTDEELVSTIESMKDIDKEQYLQSTHYESDDHIQSVIRKILSPNNAYSKFVFKDGKPTMSAILTTSSIDMAKRYYKAIKKFTAHKNWLETQFPNNPLRQGAVMNDPDFPRVAITYSLEENTKDSALKETEIDMGLSERSFM
;
A
#
# COMPACT_ATOMS: atom_id res chain seq x y z
N GLU A 1 27.96 2.74 -23.01
CA GLU A 1 29.26 2.06 -23.07
C GLU A 1 29.38 1.02 -21.96
N ILE A 2 30.06 -0.06 -22.23
CA ILE A 2 30.32 -1.12 -21.26
C ILE A 2 31.83 -1.21 -21.07
N VAL A 3 32.25 -1.11 -19.82
CA VAL A 3 33.66 -1.30 -19.45
C VAL A 3 33.78 -2.45 -18.48
N HIS A 4 34.71 -3.33 -18.71
CA HIS A 4 34.95 -4.46 -17.83
C HIS A 4 36.35 -4.39 -17.19
N GLN A 5 36.44 -4.98 -16.00
CA GLN A 5 37.70 -5.13 -15.26
C GLN A 5 38.45 -3.80 -15.02
N ILE A 6 37.71 -2.73 -14.69
CA ILE A 6 38.33 -1.46 -14.31
C ILE A 6 39.17 -1.68 -13.06
N ALA A 7 40.45 -1.39 -13.15
CA ALA A 7 41.36 -1.45 -12.01
C ALA A 7 41.50 -0.06 -11.38
N LYS A 8 41.17 0.05 -10.10
CA LYS A 8 41.55 1.21 -9.27
C LYS A 8 42.82 0.87 -8.51
N ASN A 9 43.91 1.47 -8.92
CA ASN A 9 45.18 1.34 -8.20
C ASN A 9 45.12 2.16 -6.90
N LYS A 10 45.78 1.70 -5.86
CA LYS A 10 45.90 2.44 -4.61
C LYS A 10 46.63 3.75 -4.83
N SER A 11 46.12 4.81 -4.27
CA SER A 11 46.75 6.15 -4.27
C SER A 11 47.66 6.34 -3.06
N ASN A 12 47.42 5.61 -1.95
CA ASN A 12 48.16 5.68 -0.68
C ASN A 12 48.42 4.28 -0.16
N LEU A 13 49.29 4.17 0.87
CA LEU A 13 49.63 2.89 1.53
C LEU A 13 48.47 2.20 2.25
N GLU A 14 47.42 2.95 2.59
CA GLU A 14 46.24 2.44 3.29
C GLU A 14 45.14 1.93 2.34
N GLU A 15 45.15 2.35 1.08
CA GLU A 15 44.16 1.92 0.09
C GLU A 15 44.55 0.56 -0.53
N ARG A 16 43.53 -0.24 -0.83
CA ARG A 16 43.74 -1.51 -1.57
C ARG A 16 43.39 -1.31 -3.05
N SER A 17 44.20 -1.87 -3.94
CA SER A 17 43.81 -1.99 -5.35
C SER A 17 42.53 -2.79 -5.50
N ARG A 18 41.59 -2.31 -6.26
CA ARG A 18 40.29 -2.94 -6.55
C ARG A 18 40.10 -3.14 -8.03
N ARG A 19 39.40 -4.20 -8.39
CA ARG A 19 39.04 -4.50 -9.77
C ARG A 19 37.55 -4.73 -9.83
N PHE A 20 36.86 -3.91 -10.58
CA PHE A 20 35.43 -3.97 -10.80
C PHE A 20 35.12 -4.90 -11.96
N ASP A 21 34.09 -5.74 -11.84
CA ASP A 21 33.82 -6.72 -12.88
C ASP A 21 33.26 -6.05 -14.14
N ILE A 22 32.11 -5.41 -14.09
CA ILE A 22 31.52 -4.71 -15.23
C ILE A 22 30.88 -3.39 -14.75
N THR A 23 31.14 -2.32 -15.48
CA THR A 23 30.52 -1.00 -15.25
C THR A 23 29.85 -0.53 -16.52
N LEU A 24 28.59 -0.15 -16.43
CA LEU A 24 27.86 0.51 -17.53
C LEU A 24 27.95 2.01 -17.39
N LEU A 25 28.37 2.64 -18.48
CA LEU A 25 28.51 4.10 -18.59
C LEU A 25 27.36 4.69 -19.41
N ILE A 26 26.78 5.75 -18.92
CA ILE A 26 25.83 6.58 -19.66
C ILE A 26 26.46 7.98 -19.81
N GLY A 27 26.63 8.42 -21.05
CA GLY A 27 27.34 9.68 -21.32
C GLY A 27 28.78 9.76 -20.79
N GLY A 28 29.45 8.62 -20.66
CA GLY A 28 30.78 8.51 -20.09
C GLY A 28 30.85 8.43 -18.57
N LEU A 29 29.70 8.54 -17.86
CA LEU A 29 29.64 8.46 -16.41
C LEU A 29 29.27 7.02 -15.96
N PRO A 30 29.95 6.45 -14.97
CA PRO A 30 29.57 5.18 -14.36
C PRO A 30 28.20 5.28 -13.69
N ILE A 31 27.23 4.49 -14.16
CA ILE A 31 25.85 4.54 -13.64
C ILE A 31 25.43 3.23 -13.02
N ILE A 32 25.82 2.10 -13.62
CA ILE A 32 25.45 0.76 -13.11
C ILE A 32 26.72 -0.03 -12.89
N GLN A 33 26.91 -0.54 -11.67
CA GLN A 33 27.98 -1.45 -11.32
C GLN A 33 27.42 -2.86 -11.22
N ILE A 34 28.07 -3.81 -11.88
CA ILE A 34 27.71 -5.23 -11.88
C ILE A 34 28.86 -6.02 -11.25
N GLU A 35 28.58 -6.78 -10.22
CA GLU A 35 29.50 -7.71 -9.59
C GLU A 35 29.05 -9.16 -9.83
N LEU A 36 30.00 -9.97 -10.31
CA LEU A 36 29.74 -11.33 -10.74
C LEU A 36 30.45 -12.34 -9.82
N LYS A 37 29.79 -13.43 -9.57
CA LYS A 37 30.37 -14.62 -8.90
C LYS A 37 30.12 -15.84 -9.78
N THR A 38 30.95 -16.87 -9.59
CA THR A 38 30.76 -18.11 -10.33
C THR A 38 29.46 -18.81 -9.96
N ALA A 39 28.85 -19.52 -10.89
CA ALA A 39 27.60 -20.26 -10.68
C ALA A 39 27.67 -21.27 -9.52
N ILE A 40 28.90 -21.78 -9.21
CA ILE A 40 29.16 -22.77 -8.16
C ILE A 40 29.29 -22.09 -6.78
N ALA A 41 29.45 -20.79 -6.70
CA ALA A 41 29.61 -20.08 -5.44
C ALA A 41 28.36 -20.22 -4.56
N LYS A 42 28.52 -20.83 -3.39
CA LYS A 42 27.47 -20.89 -2.38
C LYS A 42 27.10 -19.45 -1.99
N ASP A 43 25.81 -19.11 -2.09
CA ASP A 43 25.32 -17.75 -1.84
C ASP A 43 26.01 -16.66 -2.68
N GLY A 44 26.33 -16.95 -3.95
CA GLY A 44 27.12 -16.07 -4.82
C GLY A 44 26.58 -14.65 -4.94
N VAL A 45 25.25 -14.47 -4.98
CA VAL A 45 24.60 -13.13 -5.00
C VAL A 45 24.92 -12.34 -3.72
N LYS A 46 24.85 -12.98 -2.55
CA LYS A 46 25.23 -12.33 -1.28
C LYS A 46 26.74 -12.01 -1.23
N GLN A 47 27.58 -12.87 -1.79
CA GLN A 47 29.01 -12.57 -1.88
C GLN A 47 29.28 -11.35 -2.79
N ALA A 48 28.55 -11.21 -3.89
CA ALA A 48 28.63 -10.03 -4.74
C ALA A 48 28.15 -8.77 -4.02
N TYR A 49 27.06 -8.87 -3.25
CA TYR A 49 26.57 -7.81 -2.39
C TYR A 49 27.61 -7.35 -1.36
N TYR A 50 28.20 -8.28 -0.60
CA TYR A 50 29.24 -7.94 0.39
C TYR A 50 30.50 -7.35 -0.26
N GLN A 51 30.78 -7.69 -1.51
CA GLN A 51 31.88 -7.07 -2.25
C GLN A 51 31.59 -5.60 -2.56
N ILE A 52 30.36 -5.27 -3.00
CA ILE A 52 29.92 -3.88 -3.22
C ILE A 52 29.92 -3.11 -1.90
N GLU A 53 29.34 -3.66 -0.83
CA GLU A 53 29.34 -3.06 0.50
C GLU A 53 30.77 -2.73 0.96
N LYS A 54 31.71 -3.64 0.75
CA LYS A 54 33.11 -3.43 1.05
C LYS A 54 33.73 -2.29 0.23
N TYR A 55 33.37 -2.15 -1.05
CA TYR A 55 33.83 -1.02 -1.88
C TYR A 55 33.32 0.32 -1.33
N ILE A 56 32.09 0.36 -0.85
CA ILE A 56 31.48 1.53 -0.23
C ILE A 56 32.16 1.87 1.09
N ASP A 57 32.35 0.85 1.95
CA ASP A 57 32.95 1.01 3.28
C ASP A 57 34.41 1.49 3.24
N GLU A 58 35.16 0.99 2.26
CA GLU A 58 36.55 1.40 2.01
C GLU A 58 36.66 2.76 1.28
N GLY A 59 35.52 3.40 0.96
CA GLY A 59 35.51 4.68 0.23
C GLY A 59 35.98 4.56 -1.21
N THR A 60 35.96 3.35 -1.81
CA THR A 60 36.48 3.09 -3.14
C THR A 60 35.77 3.91 -4.21
N PHE A 61 34.47 4.17 -4.04
CA PHE A 61 33.65 4.99 -4.93
C PHE A 61 33.70 6.47 -4.56
N SER A 62 34.07 6.81 -3.34
CA SER A 62 34.06 8.20 -2.86
C SER A 62 35.18 9.02 -3.51
N ASN A 63 34.90 10.30 -3.78
CA ASN A 63 35.82 11.25 -4.40
C ASN A 63 36.39 10.78 -5.76
N THR A 64 35.61 9.96 -6.49
CA THR A 64 35.94 9.47 -7.83
C THR A 64 34.75 9.64 -8.77
N ILE A 65 34.96 9.38 -10.05
CA ILE A 65 33.87 9.35 -11.04
C ILE A 65 32.79 8.32 -10.69
N PHE A 66 33.08 7.31 -9.88
CA PHE A 66 32.14 6.28 -9.42
C PHE A 66 31.10 6.79 -8.40
N GLN A 67 31.20 8.03 -7.93
CA GLN A 67 30.11 8.65 -7.14
C GLN A 67 28.81 8.80 -7.92
N THR A 68 28.86 8.71 -9.25
CA THR A 68 27.68 8.77 -10.12
C THR A 68 26.91 7.45 -10.21
N LEU A 69 27.40 6.37 -9.58
CA LEU A 69 26.70 5.09 -9.55
C LEU A 69 25.32 5.23 -8.92
N GLN A 70 24.31 4.72 -9.58
CA GLN A 70 22.91 4.76 -9.16
C GLN A 70 22.33 3.37 -8.91
N LEU A 71 22.89 2.35 -9.57
CA LEU A 71 22.35 0.99 -9.50
C LEU A 71 23.47 -0.03 -9.31
N TYR A 72 23.21 -0.99 -8.44
CA TYR A 72 24.05 -2.18 -8.27
C TYR A 72 23.34 -3.42 -8.78
N VAL A 73 24.06 -4.27 -9.48
CA VAL A 73 23.59 -5.57 -9.97
C VAL A 73 24.54 -6.65 -9.45
N MET A 74 23.99 -7.64 -8.79
CA MET A 74 24.71 -8.78 -8.21
C MET A 74 24.24 -10.06 -8.89
N SER A 75 25.16 -10.87 -9.39
CA SER A 75 24.81 -12.11 -10.05
C SER A 75 25.84 -13.23 -9.81
N ASN A 76 25.33 -14.45 -9.80
CA ASN A 76 26.14 -15.67 -9.89
C ASN A 76 25.85 -16.45 -11.19
N GLU A 77 25.51 -15.73 -12.26
CA GLU A 77 25.11 -16.27 -13.55
C GLU A 77 23.67 -16.84 -13.55
N GLN A 78 23.30 -17.65 -12.57
CA GLN A 78 21.98 -18.30 -12.48
C GLN A 78 20.94 -17.45 -11.78
N THR A 79 21.38 -16.63 -10.82
CA THR A 79 20.52 -15.74 -10.03
C THR A 79 21.04 -14.32 -10.12
N THR A 80 20.17 -13.38 -10.46
CA THR A 80 20.50 -11.95 -10.59
C THR A 80 19.57 -11.15 -9.69
N ARG A 81 20.17 -10.20 -8.95
CA ARG A 81 19.46 -9.22 -8.13
C ARG A 81 20.02 -7.83 -8.42
N TYR A 82 19.18 -6.83 -8.19
CA TYR A 82 19.61 -5.45 -8.30
C TYR A 82 18.99 -4.57 -7.21
N MET A 83 19.60 -3.44 -6.97
CA MET A 83 19.14 -2.46 -5.98
C MET A 83 19.69 -1.08 -6.32
N ALA A 84 19.05 -0.04 -5.78
CA ALA A 84 19.57 1.32 -5.86
C ALA A 84 20.88 1.47 -5.08
N ALA A 85 21.75 2.37 -5.54
CA ALA A 85 22.94 2.73 -4.81
C ALA A 85 22.57 3.46 -3.51
N ALA A 86 23.33 3.20 -2.45
CA ALA A 86 23.14 3.83 -1.16
C ALA A 86 24.48 4.30 -0.57
N PRO A 87 24.48 5.33 0.30
CA PRO A 87 25.65 5.77 1.04
C PRO A 87 26.19 4.71 1.99
N LYS A 88 27.41 4.94 2.49
CA LYS A 88 28.01 4.09 3.50
C LYS A 88 27.12 3.93 4.74
N GLY A 89 26.90 2.68 5.15
CA GLY A 89 26.08 2.31 6.31
C GLY A 89 24.56 2.27 6.02
N GLU A 90 24.11 2.64 4.81
CA GLU A 90 22.69 2.62 4.43
C GLU A 90 22.35 1.49 3.43
N LEU A 91 23.36 0.79 2.88
CA LEU A 91 23.13 -0.36 2.02
C LEU A 91 22.55 -1.52 2.82
N GLN A 92 21.45 -2.12 2.37
CA GLN A 92 20.78 -3.22 3.06
C GLN A 92 20.33 -4.29 2.05
N ASP A 93 20.68 -5.54 2.32
CA ASP A 93 20.40 -6.69 1.45
C ASP A 93 18.90 -6.96 1.26
N LYS A 94 18.06 -6.54 2.19
CA LYS A 94 16.59 -6.64 2.08
C LYS A 94 16.00 -5.81 0.93
N PHE A 95 16.74 -4.85 0.39
CA PHE A 95 16.31 -4.04 -0.77
C PHE A 95 16.78 -4.61 -2.11
N MET A 96 17.42 -5.77 -2.11
CA MET A 96 17.73 -6.49 -3.34
C MET A 96 16.50 -7.23 -3.86
N PHE A 97 16.18 -7.06 -5.12
CA PHE A 97 15.09 -7.80 -5.77
C PHE A 97 15.47 -8.22 -7.18
N GLY A 98 14.77 -9.23 -7.70
CA GLY A 98 14.98 -9.76 -9.05
C GLY A 98 14.08 -9.08 -10.06
N TRP A 99 14.44 -9.19 -11.34
CA TRP A 99 13.57 -8.76 -12.42
C TRP A 99 12.45 -9.77 -12.67
N ARG A 100 11.31 -9.27 -13.09
CA ARG A 100 10.16 -10.06 -13.55
C ARG A 100 9.62 -9.46 -14.84
N THR A 101 9.09 -10.32 -15.67
CA THR A 101 8.35 -9.92 -16.87
C THR A 101 6.97 -9.37 -16.51
N ARG A 102 6.25 -8.84 -17.51
CA ARG A 102 4.91 -8.26 -17.31
C ARG A 102 3.87 -9.27 -16.78
N ASP A 103 4.04 -10.55 -17.10
CA ASP A 103 3.24 -11.66 -16.58
C ASP A 103 3.74 -12.23 -15.26
N ASN A 104 4.67 -11.53 -14.61
CA ASN A 104 5.28 -11.86 -13.32
C ASN A 104 6.20 -13.10 -13.33
N THR A 105 6.67 -13.53 -14.50
CA THR A 105 7.67 -14.60 -14.61
C THR A 105 9.06 -14.12 -14.16
N ARG A 106 9.76 -14.90 -13.37
CA ARG A 106 11.11 -14.57 -12.86
C ARG A 106 12.16 -14.59 -13.96
N VAL A 107 13.04 -13.59 -13.97
CA VAL A 107 14.20 -13.50 -14.85
C VAL A 107 15.44 -13.58 -13.97
N GLU A 108 15.97 -14.78 -13.80
CA GLU A 108 17.06 -15.06 -12.88
C GLU A 108 18.43 -15.03 -13.58
N ASN A 109 18.53 -15.56 -14.78
CA ASN A 109 19.80 -15.64 -15.52
C ASN A 109 20.30 -14.25 -15.94
N ILE A 110 21.61 -13.98 -15.75
CA ILE A 110 22.21 -12.67 -16.04
C ILE A 110 22.10 -12.27 -17.52
N ASN A 111 22.18 -13.22 -18.45
CA ASN A 111 22.10 -12.90 -19.88
C ASN A 111 20.67 -12.49 -20.26
N GLU A 112 19.65 -13.15 -19.72
CA GLU A 112 18.25 -12.78 -19.91
C GLU A 112 17.93 -11.44 -19.21
N PHE A 113 18.46 -11.24 -18.01
CA PHE A 113 18.38 -9.96 -17.32
C PHE A 113 19.03 -8.83 -18.15
N ALA A 114 20.22 -9.06 -18.69
CA ALA A 114 20.91 -8.08 -19.52
C ALA A 114 20.11 -7.71 -20.78
N LYS A 115 19.50 -8.70 -21.44
CA LYS A 115 18.63 -8.45 -22.59
C LYS A 115 17.39 -7.63 -22.26
N GLN A 116 16.81 -7.80 -21.09
CA GLN A 116 15.56 -7.14 -20.71
C GLN A 116 15.78 -5.79 -19.99
N VAL A 117 16.88 -5.66 -19.24
CA VAL A 117 17.08 -4.54 -18.30
C VAL A 117 18.29 -3.67 -18.67
N LEU A 118 19.40 -4.30 -19.09
CA LEU A 118 20.66 -3.57 -19.33
C LEU A 118 20.86 -3.12 -20.78
N ASN A 119 19.87 -3.34 -21.63
CA ASN A 119 19.88 -2.84 -23.02
C ASN A 119 19.44 -1.37 -23.09
N ILE A 120 19.66 -0.74 -24.22
CA ILE A 120 19.11 0.57 -24.57
C ILE A 120 17.76 0.34 -25.30
N PRO A 121 16.66 1.05 -24.94
CA PRO A 121 16.62 2.20 -24.03
C PRO A 121 16.41 1.83 -22.54
N ARG A 122 16.08 0.58 -22.21
CA ARG A 122 15.62 0.17 -20.88
C ARG A 122 16.56 0.58 -19.73
N ALA A 123 17.86 0.37 -19.86
CA ALA A 123 18.83 0.77 -18.85
C ALA A 123 18.84 2.29 -18.59
N HIS A 124 18.60 3.08 -19.64
CA HIS A 124 18.49 4.52 -19.54
C HIS A 124 17.18 4.92 -18.84
N GLU A 125 16.06 4.35 -19.27
CA GLU A 125 14.74 4.58 -18.66
C GLU A 125 14.75 4.22 -17.16
N LEU A 126 15.39 3.09 -16.82
CA LEU A 126 15.44 2.63 -15.43
C LEU A 126 16.08 3.67 -14.50
N VAL A 127 17.18 4.29 -14.93
CA VAL A 127 17.89 5.27 -14.11
C VAL A 127 17.35 6.71 -14.25
N SER A 128 16.68 7.07 -15.35
CA SER A 128 16.16 8.41 -15.58
C SER A 128 14.70 8.60 -15.19
N GLU A 129 13.87 7.55 -15.33
CA GLU A 129 12.42 7.63 -15.13
C GLU A 129 11.95 6.82 -13.93
N TYR A 130 12.56 5.65 -13.64
CA TYR A 130 12.10 4.69 -12.65
C TYR A 130 12.92 4.68 -11.36
N MET A 131 13.82 5.65 -11.19
CA MET A 131 14.46 5.93 -9.91
C MET A 131 13.83 7.12 -9.22
N ILE A 132 13.73 7.05 -7.90
CA ILE A 132 13.09 8.06 -7.06
C ILE A 132 14.05 8.44 -5.95
N LEU A 133 14.23 9.74 -5.76
CA LEU A 133 14.89 10.27 -4.58
C LEU A 133 13.82 10.59 -3.54
N SER A 134 13.90 9.95 -2.38
CA SER A 134 13.08 10.28 -1.21
C SER A 134 13.87 11.15 -0.27
N GLU A 135 13.35 12.33 0.07
CA GLU A 135 13.94 13.21 1.09
C GLU A 135 13.26 12.97 2.43
N GLU A 136 13.97 12.38 3.34
CA GLU A 136 13.60 12.36 4.77
C GLU A 136 14.32 13.49 5.52
N VAL A 137 13.85 13.81 6.73
CA VAL A 137 14.37 14.95 7.52
C VAL A 137 15.89 14.90 7.72
N SER A 138 16.49 13.70 7.69
CA SER A 138 17.92 13.49 7.96
C SER A 138 18.68 12.79 6.83
N SER A 139 18.02 12.28 5.79
CA SER A 139 18.67 11.49 4.73
C SER A 139 17.98 11.64 3.38
N LYS A 140 18.76 11.41 2.31
CA LYS A 140 18.25 11.30 0.95
C LYS A 140 18.44 9.86 0.50
N ILE A 141 17.36 9.15 0.28
CA ILE A 141 17.40 7.74 -0.10
C ILE A 141 17.02 7.63 -1.58
N LEU A 142 17.92 7.03 -2.34
CA LEU A 142 17.64 6.66 -3.73
C LEU A 142 16.93 5.30 -3.74
N MET A 143 15.83 5.22 -4.46
CA MET A 143 15.04 4.00 -4.63
C MET A 143 14.85 3.71 -6.11
N VAL A 144 14.87 2.45 -6.48
CA VAL A 144 14.49 1.98 -7.82
C VAL A 144 13.15 1.26 -7.74
N LEU A 145 12.27 1.52 -8.71
CA LEU A 145 10.95 0.85 -8.75
C LEU A 145 11.09 -0.65 -8.99
N HIS A 146 10.21 -1.41 -8.37
CA HIS A 146 10.07 -2.83 -8.64
C HIS A 146 9.55 -3.08 -10.07
N PRO A 147 9.86 -4.24 -10.68
CA PRO A 147 9.43 -4.56 -12.04
C PRO A 147 7.93 -4.42 -12.27
N TYR A 148 7.11 -4.92 -11.33
CA TYR A 148 5.65 -4.82 -11.43
C TYR A 148 5.15 -3.37 -11.42
N GLN A 149 5.86 -2.46 -10.73
CA GLN A 149 5.53 -1.03 -10.74
C GLN A 149 5.85 -0.41 -12.09
N ILE A 150 7.00 -0.75 -12.67
CA ILE A 150 7.42 -0.30 -13.99
C ILE A 150 6.43 -0.78 -15.05
N HIS A 151 6.09 -2.06 -15.05
CA HIS A 151 5.12 -2.62 -16.01
C HIS A 151 3.71 -2.04 -15.86
N ALA A 152 3.30 -1.69 -14.64
CA ALA A 152 2.04 -0.98 -14.42
C ALA A 152 2.06 0.43 -15.04
N ILE A 153 3.16 1.17 -14.89
CA ILE A 153 3.34 2.50 -15.49
C ILE A 153 3.32 2.40 -17.02
N GLU A 154 4.02 1.44 -17.59
CA GLU A 154 4.03 1.19 -19.04
C GLU A 154 2.64 0.86 -19.57
N ALA A 155 1.88 0.01 -18.85
CA ALA A 155 0.52 -0.32 -19.23
C ALA A 155 -0.42 0.90 -19.20
N ILE A 156 -0.22 1.80 -18.23
CA ILE A 156 -0.94 3.08 -18.17
C ILE A 156 -0.57 3.95 -19.38
N PHE A 157 0.71 4.03 -19.78
CA PHE A 157 1.13 4.80 -20.94
C PHE A 157 0.54 4.28 -22.24
N GLU A 158 0.53 2.95 -22.43
CA GLU A 158 -0.11 2.31 -23.56
C GLU A 158 -1.61 2.64 -23.64
N ALA A 159 -2.31 2.55 -22.53
CA ALA A 159 -3.73 2.85 -22.45
C ALA A 159 -4.02 4.35 -22.66
N ALA A 160 -3.23 5.24 -22.04
CA ALA A 160 -3.37 6.68 -22.19
C ALA A 160 -3.15 7.13 -23.63
N SER A 161 -2.18 6.57 -24.36
CA SER A 161 -1.92 6.85 -25.77
C SER A 161 -3.09 6.48 -26.68
N LYS A 162 -3.90 5.51 -26.26
CA LYS A 162 -5.12 5.06 -26.97
C LYS A 162 -6.40 5.73 -26.43
N HIS A 163 -6.29 6.70 -25.51
CA HIS A 163 -7.41 7.30 -24.79
C HIS A 163 -8.32 6.27 -24.09
N GLN A 164 -7.73 5.17 -23.61
CA GLN A 164 -8.44 4.11 -22.91
C GLN A 164 -8.22 4.25 -21.40
N SER A 165 -9.29 4.15 -20.64
CA SER A 165 -9.25 4.07 -19.18
C SER A 165 -9.00 2.63 -18.72
N GLY A 166 -8.56 2.47 -17.46
CA GLY A 166 -8.36 1.16 -16.87
C GLY A 166 -7.96 1.23 -15.41
N TYR A 167 -7.62 0.10 -14.82
CA TYR A 167 -7.15 0.10 -13.43
C TYR A 167 -5.98 -0.85 -13.20
N ILE A 168 -5.23 -0.56 -12.15
CA ILE A 168 -4.11 -1.32 -11.64
C ILE A 168 -4.55 -2.05 -10.38
N TRP A 169 -4.47 -3.37 -10.41
CA TRP A 169 -4.76 -4.21 -9.26
C TRP A 169 -3.45 -4.65 -8.60
N HIS A 170 -3.01 -3.90 -7.60
CA HIS A 170 -1.83 -4.19 -6.82
C HIS A 170 -2.18 -4.43 -5.36
N ALA A 171 -1.61 -5.46 -4.75
CA ALA A 171 -1.81 -5.82 -3.35
C ALA A 171 -1.56 -4.64 -2.39
N THR A 172 -2.25 -4.62 -1.28
CA THR A 172 -1.98 -3.64 -0.21
C THR A 172 -0.56 -3.82 0.30
N GLY A 173 0.15 -2.71 0.54
CA GLY A 173 1.56 -2.73 0.94
C GLY A 173 2.58 -2.88 -0.19
N SER A 174 2.14 -3.02 -1.46
CA SER A 174 3.05 -3.12 -2.62
C SER A 174 3.55 -1.78 -3.17
N GLY A 175 3.36 -0.67 -2.47
CA GLY A 175 3.80 0.65 -2.93
C GLY A 175 2.93 1.27 -4.04
N LYS A 176 1.60 1.08 -3.99
CA LYS A 176 0.66 1.70 -4.95
C LYS A 176 0.81 3.21 -5.01
N THR A 177 0.95 3.86 -3.87
CA THR A 177 1.09 5.32 -3.76
C THR A 177 2.30 5.84 -4.54
N ILE A 178 3.44 5.15 -4.42
CA ILE A 178 4.66 5.50 -5.17
C ILE A 178 4.48 5.28 -6.68
N THR A 179 3.83 4.17 -7.05
CA THR A 179 3.55 3.84 -8.45
C THR A 179 2.61 4.85 -9.08
N SER A 180 1.53 5.22 -8.39
CA SER A 180 0.57 6.22 -8.86
C SER A 180 1.19 7.62 -8.98
N PHE A 181 2.07 7.99 -8.03
CA PHE A 181 2.83 9.24 -8.09
C PHE A 181 3.74 9.30 -9.31
N VAL A 182 4.56 8.27 -9.54
CA VAL A 182 5.48 8.23 -10.68
C VAL A 182 4.71 8.19 -12.00
N SER A 183 3.62 7.41 -12.08
CA SER A 183 2.71 7.43 -13.24
C SER A 183 2.22 8.84 -13.54
N THR A 184 1.76 9.56 -12.52
CA THR A 184 1.23 10.91 -12.64
C THR A 184 2.30 11.89 -13.17
N LYS A 185 3.50 11.82 -12.58
CA LYS A 185 4.65 12.65 -12.99
C LYS A 185 5.05 12.41 -14.44
N LEU A 186 5.23 11.16 -14.81
CA LEU A 186 5.70 10.80 -16.16
C LEU A 186 4.63 11.05 -17.22
N LEU A 187 3.34 10.84 -16.91
CA LEU A 187 2.23 11.20 -17.80
C LEU A 187 2.17 12.70 -18.08
N ALA A 188 2.44 13.55 -17.08
CA ALA A 188 2.47 14.99 -17.26
C ALA A 188 3.55 15.47 -18.28
N GLN A 189 4.55 14.62 -18.55
CA GLN A 189 5.63 14.89 -19.51
C GLN A 189 5.35 14.33 -20.91
N LYS A 190 4.28 13.51 -21.07
CA LYS A 190 3.96 12.88 -22.36
C LYS A 190 3.20 13.87 -23.27
N SER A 191 3.62 13.90 -24.54
CA SER A 191 2.92 14.67 -25.57
C SER A 191 1.49 14.15 -25.76
N GLY A 192 0.53 15.06 -25.96
CA GLY A 192 -0.88 14.70 -26.13
C GLY A 192 -1.69 14.61 -24.82
N ILE A 193 -1.05 14.81 -23.66
CA ILE A 193 -1.73 14.96 -22.36
C ILE A 193 -1.63 16.42 -21.93
N ASP A 194 -2.77 17.08 -21.79
CA ASP A 194 -2.82 18.48 -21.41
C ASP A 194 -2.69 18.71 -19.91
N ARG A 195 -3.23 17.79 -19.11
CA ARG A 195 -3.22 17.84 -17.64
C ARG A 195 -3.22 16.45 -17.03
N THR A 196 -2.50 16.30 -15.93
CA THR A 196 -2.58 15.11 -15.10
C THR A 196 -3.05 15.50 -13.70
N ILE A 197 -4.13 14.88 -13.25
CA ILE A 197 -4.77 15.15 -11.97
C ILE A 197 -4.78 13.87 -11.15
N MET A 198 -4.17 13.91 -9.97
CA MET A 198 -4.23 12.83 -9.01
C MET A 198 -5.30 13.11 -7.97
N LEU A 199 -6.24 12.19 -7.86
CA LEU A 199 -7.31 12.22 -6.87
C LEU A 199 -6.99 11.30 -5.70
N LEU A 200 -6.95 11.87 -4.52
CA LEU A 200 -6.76 11.17 -3.25
C LEU A 200 -8.06 11.08 -2.47
N ASP A 201 -8.20 10.05 -1.63
CA ASP A 201 -9.26 10.03 -0.63
C ASP A 201 -9.02 11.14 0.41
N ARG A 202 -10.11 11.71 0.94
CA ARG A 202 -10.05 12.78 1.94
C ARG A 202 -9.29 12.37 3.21
N LYS A 203 -9.43 11.10 3.61
CA LYS A 203 -8.76 10.57 4.80
C LYS A 203 -7.24 10.41 4.62
N ASP A 204 -6.81 10.15 3.40
CA ASP A 204 -5.39 9.97 3.08
C ASP A 204 -4.65 11.31 2.94
N LEU A 205 -5.37 12.41 2.68
CA LEU A 205 -4.80 13.75 2.57
C LEU A 205 -4.35 14.34 3.92
N ASP A 206 -4.94 13.88 5.01
CA ASP A 206 -4.71 14.49 6.31
C ASP A 206 -3.47 13.96 7.05
N ASN A 207 -2.89 12.78 6.73
CA ASN A 207 -1.86 12.20 7.58
C ASN A 207 -0.59 11.63 6.90
N GLN A 208 -0.65 10.57 6.12
CA GLN A 208 0.56 9.90 5.60
C GLN A 208 0.85 10.19 4.14
N THR A 209 -0.16 10.12 3.30
CA THR A 209 0.00 10.24 1.86
C THR A 209 0.47 11.63 1.45
N THR A 210 0.00 12.69 2.12
CA THR A 210 0.48 14.06 1.87
C THR A 210 1.94 14.21 2.26
N SER A 211 2.39 13.60 3.36
CA SER A 211 3.79 13.64 3.77
C SER A 211 4.67 12.86 2.80
N GLU A 212 4.25 11.68 2.34
CA GLU A 212 4.98 10.90 1.33
C GLU A 212 5.02 11.63 -0.01
N PHE A 213 3.88 12.17 -0.47
CA PHE A 213 3.86 13.01 -1.68
C PHE A 213 4.75 14.23 -1.56
N THR A 214 4.77 14.89 -0.41
CA THR A 214 5.63 16.05 -0.16
C THR A 214 7.10 15.66 -0.17
N LYS A 215 7.46 14.52 0.41
CA LYS A 215 8.84 13.98 0.38
C LYS A 215 9.30 13.69 -1.05
N PHE A 216 8.44 13.09 -1.88
CA PHE A 216 8.76 12.85 -3.29
C PHE A 216 8.74 14.12 -4.11
N ALA A 217 7.83 15.06 -3.85
CA ALA A 217 7.72 16.32 -4.56
C ALA A 217 8.87 17.27 -4.25
N SER A 218 9.31 17.37 -2.99
CA SER A 218 10.43 18.24 -2.58
C SER A 218 11.73 17.82 -3.23
N ALA A 219 12.00 16.53 -3.31
CA ALA A 219 13.17 15.99 -3.99
C ALA A 219 13.27 16.40 -5.48
N TYR A 220 12.13 16.65 -6.14
CA TYR A 220 12.09 17.11 -7.53
C TYR A 220 12.04 18.62 -7.69
N SER A 221 11.66 19.37 -6.65
CA SER A 221 11.62 20.84 -6.69
C SER A 221 12.97 21.50 -6.42
N THR A 222 13.91 20.79 -5.79
CA THR A 222 15.28 21.29 -5.48
C THR A 222 16.30 21.11 -6.61
N GLY A 223 15.96 20.39 -7.69
CA GLY A 223 16.84 20.21 -8.88
C GLY A 223 16.85 21.43 -9.80
N VAL A 224 17.92 22.18 -9.76
CA VAL A 224 18.41 23.23 -10.68
C VAL A 224 17.57 23.40 -11.95
N ASN A 225 16.68 24.31 -11.94
CA ASN A 225 16.00 25.13 -12.95
C ASN A 225 14.51 25.31 -12.65
N THR A 226 14.27 26.37 -11.93
CA THR A 226 13.02 26.76 -11.31
C THR A 226 11.89 27.19 -12.25
N ASN A 227 11.97 26.96 -13.55
CA ASN A 227 11.03 27.58 -14.48
C ASN A 227 10.09 26.65 -15.26
N LYS A 228 10.12 25.31 -15.11
CA LYS A 228 9.24 24.47 -15.95
C LYS A 228 8.59 23.22 -15.33
N ASN A 229 8.88 22.84 -14.09
CA ASN A 229 8.30 21.61 -13.51
C ASN A 229 7.72 21.88 -12.10
N THR A 230 6.63 22.60 -12.02
CA THR A 230 6.00 22.86 -10.72
C THR A 230 4.99 21.77 -10.41
N LEU A 231 5.31 20.91 -9.45
CA LEU A 231 4.33 20.03 -8.83
C LEU A 231 3.38 20.90 -7.98
N ILE A 232 2.15 21.02 -8.38
CA ILE A 232 1.13 21.74 -7.61
C ILE A 232 0.37 20.77 -6.73
N VAL A 233 0.69 20.75 -5.45
CA VAL A 233 -0.14 20.10 -4.45
C VAL A 233 -1.30 21.03 -4.15
N GLY A 234 -2.48 20.71 -4.68
CA GLY A 234 -3.69 21.52 -4.54
C GLY A 234 -4.29 21.48 -3.14
N THR A 235 -3.64 22.08 -2.16
CA THR A 235 -4.03 21.95 -0.75
C THR A 235 -4.66 23.20 -0.15
N GLY A 236 -4.42 24.38 -0.68
CA GLY A 236 -4.82 25.60 -0.04
C GLY A 236 -6.33 25.86 -0.17
N ASN A 237 -6.72 26.38 -1.28
CA ASN A 237 -8.10 26.82 -1.51
C ASN A 237 -8.58 26.49 -2.93
N THR A 238 -9.90 26.56 -3.12
CA THR A 238 -10.57 26.32 -4.40
C THR A 238 -10.05 27.22 -5.53
N LYS A 239 -9.62 28.44 -5.21
CA LYS A 239 -9.13 29.44 -6.18
C LYS A 239 -7.75 29.05 -6.72
N GLU A 240 -6.86 28.52 -5.89
CA GLU A 240 -5.55 28.01 -6.32
C GLU A 240 -5.70 26.81 -7.24
N LEU A 241 -6.59 25.86 -6.90
CA LEU A 241 -6.91 24.72 -7.75
C LEU A 241 -7.49 25.16 -9.10
N SER A 242 -8.41 26.13 -9.08
CA SER A 242 -8.97 26.72 -10.31
C SER A 242 -7.89 27.36 -11.17
N ASN A 243 -6.92 28.06 -10.56
CA ASN A 243 -5.80 28.67 -11.28
C ASN A 243 -4.86 27.59 -11.86
N ALA A 244 -4.59 26.51 -11.12
CA ALA A 244 -3.79 25.39 -11.63
C ALA A 244 -4.45 24.70 -12.84
N LEU A 245 -5.77 24.51 -12.80
CA LEU A 245 -6.53 23.97 -13.93
C LEU A 245 -6.45 24.84 -15.18
N LYS A 246 -6.29 26.17 -15.03
CA LYS A 246 -6.27 27.16 -16.12
C LYS A 246 -4.89 27.35 -16.77
N GLN A 247 -3.80 26.94 -16.12
CA GLN A 247 -2.44 27.14 -16.67
C GLN A 247 -2.34 26.54 -18.07
N ASP A 248 -1.48 27.12 -18.92
CA ASP A 248 -1.31 26.62 -20.28
C ASP A 248 -0.68 25.24 -20.33
N SER A 249 -1.02 24.45 -21.35
CA SER A 249 -0.62 23.04 -21.51
C SER A 249 0.90 22.83 -21.66
N SER A 250 1.67 23.90 -21.82
CA SER A 250 3.14 23.86 -21.93
C SER A 250 3.88 23.61 -20.62
N SER A 251 3.19 23.64 -19.49
CA SER A 251 3.77 23.36 -18.18
C SER A 251 3.46 21.90 -17.79
N ASN A 252 4.49 21.11 -17.48
CA ASN A 252 4.40 19.75 -16.94
C ASN A 252 3.79 19.77 -15.52
N VAL A 253 2.53 20.21 -15.40
CA VAL A 253 1.87 20.44 -14.11
C VAL A 253 1.16 19.18 -13.68
N VAL A 254 1.49 18.72 -12.49
CA VAL A 254 0.78 17.69 -11.76
C VAL A 254 -0.10 18.35 -10.71
N ILE A 255 -1.39 18.08 -10.74
CA ILE A 255 -2.35 18.56 -9.74
C ILE A 255 -2.71 17.40 -8.82
N VAL A 256 -2.46 17.56 -7.52
CA VAL A 256 -2.88 16.60 -6.50
C VAL A 256 -4.00 17.23 -5.67
N THR A 257 -5.15 16.57 -5.62
CA THR A 257 -6.33 17.13 -4.99
C THR A 257 -7.31 16.04 -4.50
N THR A 258 -8.34 16.44 -3.78
CA THR A 258 -9.47 15.56 -3.45
C THR A 258 -10.65 15.81 -4.38
N ARG A 259 -11.54 14.83 -4.47
CA ARG A 259 -12.82 14.95 -5.19
C ARG A 259 -13.60 16.20 -4.76
N GLN A 260 -13.70 16.45 -3.45
CA GLN A 260 -14.50 17.58 -2.92
C GLN A 260 -13.92 18.93 -3.36
N LYS A 261 -12.59 19.08 -3.35
CA LYS A 261 -11.93 20.30 -3.82
C LYS A 261 -12.09 20.47 -5.33
N LEU A 262 -11.97 19.37 -6.09
CA LEU A 262 -12.17 19.39 -7.53
C LEU A 262 -13.58 19.83 -7.90
N ASN A 263 -14.61 19.27 -7.28
CA ASN A 263 -16.01 19.66 -7.52
C ASN A 263 -16.22 21.16 -7.24
N LYS A 264 -15.75 21.65 -6.09
CA LYS A 264 -15.84 23.09 -5.77
C LYS A 264 -15.11 23.99 -6.77
N ALA A 265 -13.95 23.52 -7.28
CA ALA A 265 -13.22 24.28 -8.30
C ALA A 265 -13.97 24.31 -9.64
N VAL A 266 -14.60 23.20 -10.01
CA VAL A 266 -15.46 23.12 -11.20
C VAL A 266 -16.69 24.02 -11.06
N GLU A 267 -17.39 23.96 -9.93
CA GLU A 267 -18.53 24.84 -9.62
C GLU A 267 -18.12 26.32 -9.72
N TYR A 268 -16.99 26.69 -9.11
CA TYR A 268 -16.46 28.04 -9.22
C TYR A 268 -16.20 28.47 -10.67
N LEU A 269 -15.60 27.57 -11.48
CA LEU A 269 -15.35 27.87 -12.90
C LEU A 269 -16.66 27.99 -13.70
N GLN A 270 -17.66 27.17 -13.40
CA GLN A 270 -18.98 27.24 -14.05
C GLN A 270 -19.66 28.57 -13.78
N GLU A 271 -19.59 29.06 -12.55
CA GLU A 271 -20.27 30.30 -12.13
C GLU A 271 -19.51 31.56 -12.57
N LYS A 272 -18.20 31.58 -12.41
CA LYS A 272 -17.38 32.80 -12.58
C LYS A 272 -16.65 32.90 -13.90
N GLU A 273 -16.29 31.74 -14.51
CA GLU A 273 -15.43 31.71 -15.69
C GLU A 273 -15.85 30.63 -16.71
N PRO A 274 -17.11 30.64 -17.19
CA PRO A 274 -17.65 29.56 -18.05
C PRO A 274 -16.89 29.39 -19.38
N GLY A 275 -16.33 30.44 -19.94
CA GLY A 275 -15.53 30.39 -21.16
C GLY A 275 -14.21 29.60 -20.97
N ARG A 276 -13.61 29.69 -19.79
CA ARG A 276 -12.39 28.92 -19.46
C ARG A 276 -12.72 27.44 -19.21
N LEU A 277 -13.83 27.15 -18.59
CA LEU A 277 -14.29 25.77 -18.44
C LEU A 277 -14.57 25.13 -19.81
N ALA A 278 -15.14 25.88 -20.74
CA ALA A 278 -15.36 25.41 -22.12
C ALA A 278 -14.04 25.02 -22.81
N ASN A 279 -12.97 25.78 -22.61
CA ASN A 279 -11.63 25.43 -23.12
C ASN A 279 -11.08 24.13 -22.51
N LEU A 280 -11.31 23.90 -21.21
CA LEU A 280 -10.89 22.67 -20.53
C LEU A 280 -11.63 21.43 -21.04
N ARG A 281 -12.87 21.55 -21.52
CA ARG A 281 -13.62 20.44 -22.14
C ARG A 281 -12.95 19.86 -23.38
N GLY A 282 -12.19 20.68 -24.09
CA GLY A 282 -11.45 20.27 -25.29
C GLY A 282 -10.13 19.54 -24.99
N LYS A 283 -9.65 19.59 -23.76
CA LYS A 283 -8.33 19.08 -23.34
C LYS A 283 -8.38 17.62 -22.95
N HIS A 284 -7.27 16.91 -23.23
CA HIS A 284 -7.06 15.56 -22.73
C HIS A 284 -6.52 15.62 -21.30
N ILE A 285 -7.40 15.32 -20.33
CA ILE A 285 -7.08 15.31 -18.91
C ILE A 285 -6.98 13.88 -18.44
N VAL A 286 -5.87 13.50 -17.83
CA VAL A 286 -5.68 12.18 -17.23
C VAL A 286 -5.90 12.27 -15.73
N PHE A 287 -6.82 11.44 -15.23
CA PHE A 287 -7.06 11.26 -13.80
C PHE A 287 -6.40 9.98 -13.31
N ILE A 288 -5.57 10.11 -12.28
CA ILE A 288 -5.04 9.00 -11.49
C ILE A 288 -5.78 8.99 -10.16
N VAL A 289 -6.36 7.86 -9.79
CA VAL A 289 -7.18 7.74 -8.58
C VAL A 289 -6.58 6.67 -7.68
N ASP A 290 -5.99 7.09 -6.56
CA ASP A 290 -5.49 6.15 -5.56
C ASP A 290 -6.64 5.65 -4.67
N GLU A 291 -6.55 4.40 -4.20
CA GLU A 291 -7.62 3.67 -3.48
C GLU A 291 -8.99 3.83 -4.17
N CYS A 292 -9.02 3.59 -5.47
CA CYS A 292 -10.12 3.94 -6.37
C CYS A 292 -11.47 3.29 -6.00
N HIS A 293 -11.46 2.19 -5.25
CA HIS A 293 -12.66 1.53 -4.75
C HIS A 293 -13.46 2.37 -3.74
N ARG A 294 -12.86 3.44 -3.18
CA ARG A 294 -13.49 4.32 -2.20
C ARG A 294 -13.32 5.81 -2.48
N ALA A 295 -12.28 6.22 -3.21
CA ALA A 295 -11.94 7.63 -3.40
C ALA A 295 -13.00 8.41 -4.18
N ILE A 296 -13.69 7.77 -5.13
CA ILE A 296 -14.73 8.39 -5.94
C ILE A 296 -15.87 7.41 -6.22
N SER A 297 -17.11 7.84 -5.96
CA SER A 297 -18.29 7.05 -6.33
C SER A 297 -18.54 7.11 -7.84
N ALA A 298 -19.23 6.10 -8.37
CA ALA A 298 -19.59 6.03 -9.79
C ALA A 298 -20.34 7.27 -10.28
N GLN A 299 -21.32 7.75 -9.52
CA GLN A 299 -22.06 8.96 -9.84
C GLN A 299 -21.16 10.20 -9.94
N ASN A 300 -20.29 10.41 -8.96
CA ASN A 300 -19.38 11.56 -8.98
C ASN A 300 -18.39 11.50 -10.15
N MET A 301 -17.92 10.30 -10.50
CA MET A 301 -17.06 10.12 -11.66
C MET A 301 -17.79 10.45 -12.96
N ASP A 302 -19.05 10.02 -13.11
CA ASP A 302 -19.88 10.34 -14.28
C ASP A 302 -20.12 11.86 -14.39
N ASP A 303 -20.34 12.55 -13.26
CA ASP A 303 -20.52 14.01 -13.26
C ASP A 303 -19.24 14.75 -13.67
N ILE A 304 -18.07 14.30 -13.22
CA ILE A 304 -16.78 14.86 -13.65
C ILE A 304 -16.52 14.54 -15.14
N LYS A 305 -16.85 13.33 -15.63
CA LYS A 305 -16.75 12.98 -17.05
C LYS A 305 -17.62 13.86 -17.95
N LYS A 306 -18.80 14.30 -17.48
CA LYS A 306 -19.64 15.27 -18.22
C LYS A 306 -18.95 16.63 -18.37
N VAL A 307 -18.18 17.03 -17.37
CA VAL A 307 -17.39 18.28 -17.40
C VAL A 307 -16.16 18.14 -18.29
N PHE A 308 -15.46 17.01 -18.21
CA PHE A 308 -14.23 16.71 -18.95
C PHE A 308 -14.42 15.49 -19.86
N PRO A 309 -15.12 15.63 -21.00
CA PRO A 309 -15.54 14.49 -21.83
C PRO A 309 -14.37 13.76 -22.52
N LYS A 310 -13.19 14.41 -22.64
CA LYS A 310 -11.96 13.79 -23.18
C LYS A 310 -11.04 13.27 -22.08
N SER A 311 -11.55 13.05 -20.86
CA SER A 311 -10.73 12.56 -19.76
C SER A 311 -10.51 11.05 -19.84
N THR A 312 -9.31 10.62 -19.43
CA THR A 312 -8.92 9.23 -19.26
C THR A 312 -8.69 8.96 -17.77
N TRP A 313 -9.11 7.80 -17.28
CA TRP A 313 -9.15 7.49 -15.85
C TRP A 313 -8.37 6.22 -15.54
N PHE A 314 -7.44 6.31 -14.60
CA PHE A 314 -6.65 5.18 -14.13
C PHE A 314 -6.83 5.01 -12.62
N GLY A 315 -7.45 3.88 -12.22
CA GLY A 315 -7.66 3.55 -10.82
C GLY A 315 -6.54 2.67 -10.27
N PHE A 316 -6.11 2.91 -9.03
CA PHE A 316 -5.22 2.03 -8.28
C PHE A 316 -5.98 1.44 -7.10
N THR A 317 -5.93 0.12 -6.92
CA THR A 317 -6.59 -0.53 -5.79
C THR A 317 -5.94 -1.88 -5.45
N GLY A 318 -5.95 -2.23 -4.16
CA GLY A 318 -5.60 -3.58 -3.69
C GLY A 318 -6.82 -4.50 -3.61
N THR A 319 -8.02 -3.92 -3.55
CA THR A 319 -9.29 -4.59 -3.31
C THR A 319 -10.33 -4.16 -4.33
N PRO A 320 -10.23 -4.63 -5.59
CA PRO A 320 -11.23 -4.32 -6.61
C PRO A 320 -12.63 -4.75 -6.18
N ILE A 321 -13.63 -4.01 -6.63
CA ILE A 321 -15.03 -4.38 -6.45
C ILE A 321 -15.44 -5.28 -7.61
N PHE A 322 -15.89 -6.48 -7.30
CA PHE A 322 -16.42 -7.46 -8.23
C PHE A 322 -17.95 -7.56 -8.09
N GLU A 323 -18.60 -8.39 -8.91
CA GLU A 323 -20.05 -8.59 -8.83
C GLU A 323 -20.51 -9.09 -7.46
N GLU A 324 -19.72 -9.97 -6.84
CA GLU A 324 -20.04 -10.63 -5.57
C GLU A 324 -20.00 -9.67 -4.38
N ASN A 325 -19.22 -8.58 -4.47
CA ASN A 325 -19.01 -7.64 -3.36
C ASN A 325 -19.45 -6.20 -3.65
N LYS A 326 -20.15 -5.97 -4.77
CA LYS A 326 -20.73 -4.65 -5.04
C LYS A 326 -21.92 -4.37 -4.11
N LYS A 327 -21.99 -3.11 -3.64
CA LYS A 327 -23.02 -2.69 -2.69
C LYS A 327 -24.38 -2.58 -3.38
N SER A 328 -25.31 -3.43 -3.01
CA SER A 328 -26.70 -3.37 -3.49
C SER A 328 -27.44 -2.09 -3.07
N SER A 329 -27.00 -1.45 -1.96
CA SER A 329 -27.53 -0.17 -1.49
C SER A 329 -27.29 1.01 -2.45
N ASP A 330 -26.33 0.89 -3.36
CA ASP A 330 -25.98 1.94 -4.31
C ASP A 330 -26.93 1.98 -5.54
N GLY A 331 -27.88 1.04 -5.63
CA GLY A 331 -28.90 0.99 -6.68
C GLY A 331 -28.28 0.99 -8.09
N GLN A 332 -28.75 1.91 -8.96
CA GLN A 332 -28.23 2.03 -10.33
C GLN A 332 -26.76 2.44 -10.43
N TYR A 333 -26.16 2.91 -9.33
CA TYR A 333 -24.73 3.26 -9.25
C TYR A 333 -23.88 2.14 -8.66
N ALA A 334 -24.47 0.99 -8.31
CA ALA A 334 -23.72 -0.18 -7.91
C ALA A 334 -22.90 -0.71 -9.09
N ARG A 335 -21.60 -0.44 -9.10
CA ARG A 335 -20.69 -0.80 -10.19
C ARG A 335 -19.48 -1.57 -9.67
N THR A 336 -19.02 -2.48 -10.50
CA THR A 336 -17.69 -3.10 -10.29
C THR A 336 -16.58 -2.09 -10.61
N THR A 337 -15.37 -2.40 -10.20
CA THR A 337 -14.20 -1.58 -10.60
C THR A 337 -14.01 -1.59 -12.12
N HIS A 338 -14.31 -2.73 -12.76
CA HIS A 338 -14.29 -2.85 -14.22
C HIS A 338 -15.34 -1.93 -14.89
N ASP A 339 -16.59 -1.90 -14.40
CA ASP A 339 -17.63 -1.03 -14.96
C ASP A 339 -17.26 0.45 -14.85
N GLN A 340 -16.55 0.81 -13.80
CA GLN A 340 -16.21 2.20 -13.51
C GLN A 340 -14.96 2.68 -14.27
N TYR A 341 -13.93 1.86 -14.36
CA TYR A 341 -12.63 2.23 -14.92
C TYR A 341 -12.30 1.55 -16.26
N GLY A 342 -12.91 0.42 -16.58
CA GLY A 342 -12.57 -0.41 -17.73
C GLY A 342 -11.68 -1.59 -17.35
N GLU A 343 -10.85 -2.06 -18.28
CA GLU A 343 -10.03 -3.26 -18.13
C GLU A 343 -8.93 -3.11 -17.07
N VAL A 344 -8.57 -4.27 -16.49
CA VAL A 344 -7.37 -4.35 -15.64
C VAL A 344 -6.12 -4.28 -16.52
N LEU A 345 -5.32 -3.24 -16.35
CA LEU A 345 -4.13 -3.01 -17.15
C LEU A 345 -2.91 -3.81 -16.65
N HIS A 346 -2.81 -3.97 -15.33
CA HIS A 346 -1.76 -4.75 -14.70
C HIS A 346 -2.23 -5.35 -13.37
N ARG A 347 -1.75 -6.56 -13.06
CA ARG A 347 -2.08 -7.31 -11.83
C ARG A 347 -0.81 -7.66 -11.07
N TYR A 348 -0.80 -7.34 -9.79
CA TYR A 348 0.17 -7.81 -8.83
C TYR A 348 -0.56 -8.17 -7.54
N THR A 349 -1.01 -9.41 -7.48
CA THR A 349 -1.89 -9.90 -6.42
C THR A 349 -1.11 -10.19 -5.14
N ILE A 350 -1.84 -10.42 -4.04
CA ILE A 350 -1.23 -10.81 -2.76
C ILE A 350 -0.37 -12.08 -2.90
N LYS A 351 -0.75 -13.02 -3.79
CA LYS A 351 0.04 -14.21 -4.09
C LYS A 351 1.42 -13.82 -4.65
N ASN A 352 1.45 -12.95 -5.65
CA ASN A 352 2.70 -12.47 -6.24
C ASN A 352 3.55 -11.74 -5.21
N ALA A 353 2.93 -10.92 -4.38
CA ALA A 353 3.61 -10.15 -3.34
C ALA A 353 4.23 -11.03 -2.25
N LEU A 354 3.57 -12.13 -1.87
CA LEU A 354 4.09 -13.13 -0.95
C LEU A 354 5.26 -13.92 -1.57
N GLU A 355 5.13 -14.33 -2.84
CA GLU A 355 6.18 -15.04 -3.58
C GLU A 355 7.46 -14.20 -3.74
N ASP A 356 7.32 -12.89 -3.81
CA ASP A 356 8.43 -11.93 -3.91
C ASP A 356 9.00 -11.49 -2.55
N GLY A 357 8.31 -11.82 -1.46
CA GLY A 357 8.65 -11.33 -0.13
C GLY A 357 8.46 -9.82 0.04
N SER A 358 7.70 -9.16 -0.85
CA SER A 358 7.42 -7.73 -0.78
C SER A 358 6.35 -7.38 0.25
N VAL A 359 5.58 -8.37 0.71
CA VAL A 359 4.66 -8.26 1.84
C VAL A 359 4.91 -9.39 2.82
N LEU A 360 4.58 -9.15 4.09
CA LEU A 360 4.69 -10.19 5.12
C LEU A 360 3.65 -11.29 4.88
N GLY A 361 4.06 -12.53 5.15
CA GLY A 361 3.14 -13.66 5.17
C GLY A 361 2.10 -13.51 6.28
N PHE A 362 0.92 -14.08 6.07
CA PHE A 362 -0.15 -14.12 7.06
C PHE A 362 -0.80 -15.51 7.07
N GLN A 363 -1.40 -15.83 8.19
CA GLN A 363 -2.23 -17.01 8.35
C GLN A 363 -3.65 -16.56 8.67
N VAL A 364 -4.64 -17.18 8.03
CA VAL A 364 -6.06 -16.95 8.31
C VAL A 364 -6.55 -18.08 9.19
N GLU A 365 -7.06 -17.74 10.36
CA GLU A 365 -7.71 -18.65 11.28
C GLU A 365 -9.18 -18.24 11.40
N HIS A 366 -10.07 -19.17 11.17
CA HIS A 366 -11.51 -18.98 11.34
C HIS A 366 -11.94 -19.62 12.66
N GLU A 367 -12.59 -18.83 13.49
CA GLU A 367 -13.06 -19.26 14.80
C GLU A 367 -14.56 -19.02 14.91
N SER A 368 -15.34 -20.09 15.09
CA SER A 368 -16.75 -19.96 15.38
C SER A 368 -16.96 -19.58 16.84
N THR A 369 -17.79 -18.58 17.07
CA THR A 369 -18.23 -18.14 18.41
C THR A 369 -19.66 -18.53 18.71
N ILE A 370 -20.35 -19.18 17.77
CA ILE A 370 -21.71 -19.68 17.90
C ILE A 370 -21.64 -21.20 17.98
N HIS A 371 -22.34 -21.78 18.99
CA HIS A 371 -22.40 -23.22 19.12
C HIS A 371 -23.10 -23.86 17.91
N GLN A 372 -22.63 -25.01 17.45
CA GLN A 372 -23.16 -25.67 16.25
C GLN A 372 -24.65 -25.99 16.37
N ASP A 373 -25.11 -26.40 17.56
CA ASP A 373 -26.52 -26.69 17.82
C ASP A 373 -27.40 -25.43 17.71
N GLU A 374 -26.89 -24.28 18.16
CA GLU A 374 -27.58 -22.99 18.05
C GLU A 374 -27.63 -22.53 16.59
N LEU A 375 -26.53 -22.65 15.88
CA LEU A 375 -26.44 -22.36 14.46
C LEU A 375 -27.41 -23.25 13.66
N ALA A 376 -27.41 -24.55 13.90
CA ALA A 376 -28.32 -25.49 13.26
C ALA A 376 -29.80 -25.13 13.50
N ASN A 377 -30.16 -24.74 14.71
CA ASN A 377 -31.51 -24.32 15.06
C ASN A 377 -31.95 -23.03 14.35
N VAL A 378 -31.03 -22.05 14.18
CA VAL A 378 -31.31 -20.81 13.45
C VAL A 378 -31.55 -21.13 11.98
N VAL A 379 -30.67 -21.94 11.37
CA VAL A 379 -30.79 -22.38 9.98
C VAL A 379 -32.10 -23.14 9.76
N TYR A 380 -32.44 -24.07 10.66
CA TYR A 380 -33.68 -24.84 10.59
C TYR A 380 -34.91 -23.93 10.57
N ARG A 381 -34.99 -22.95 11.49
CA ARG A 381 -36.12 -22.01 11.55
C ARG A 381 -36.18 -21.15 10.27
N ALA A 382 -35.05 -20.68 9.78
CA ALA A 382 -35.00 -19.87 8.57
C ALA A 382 -35.43 -20.69 7.34
N MET A 383 -34.87 -21.88 7.15
CA MET A 383 -35.23 -22.77 6.03
C MET A 383 -36.69 -23.21 6.08
N ARG A 384 -37.22 -23.43 7.28
CA ARG A 384 -38.64 -23.82 7.45
C ARG A 384 -39.61 -22.68 7.10
N SER A 385 -39.18 -21.43 7.23
CA SER A 385 -39.96 -20.25 6.85
C SER A 385 -39.95 -19.94 5.35
N GLU A 386 -39.07 -20.56 4.57
CA GLU A 386 -39.00 -20.34 3.13
C GLU A 386 -40.07 -21.14 2.38
N GLU A 387 -40.86 -20.50 1.53
CA GLU A 387 -41.97 -21.13 0.78
C GLU A 387 -41.53 -22.34 -0.06
N LYS A 388 -40.31 -22.32 -0.61
CA LYS A 388 -39.74 -23.41 -1.40
C LYS A 388 -39.52 -24.71 -0.60
N ASN A 389 -39.41 -24.60 0.73
CA ASN A 389 -39.09 -25.71 1.63
C ASN A 389 -40.33 -26.28 2.35
N ILE A 390 -41.54 -25.82 2.02
CA ILE A 390 -42.81 -26.27 2.67
C ILE A 390 -43.02 -27.76 2.53
N ASN A 391 -42.57 -28.40 1.48
CA ASN A 391 -42.77 -29.80 1.20
C ASN A 391 -41.70 -30.73 1.81
N TYR A 392 -40.65 -30.20 2.43
CA TYR A 392 -39.63 -31.01 3.10
C TYR A 392 -40.12 -31.49 4.47
N THR A 393 -39.81 -32.75 4.77
CA THR A 393 -39.99 -33.27 6.14
C THR A 393 -38.94 -32.68 7.07
N ASP A 394 -39.19 -32.72 8.39
CA ASP A 394 -38.23 -32.24 9.37
C ASP A 394 -36.92 -33.04 9.33
N GLU A 395 -36.99 -34.36 9.06
CA GLU A 395 -35.82 -35.23 8.91
C GLU A 395 -34.97 -34.84 7.67
N GLU A 396 -35.60 -34.51 6.56
CA GLU A 396 -34.89 -34.03 5.35
C GLU A 396 -34.22 -32.68 5.55
N LEU A 397 -34.87 -31.75 6.28
CA LEU A 397 -34.27 -30.48 6.61
C LEU A 397 -33.07 -30.64 7.55
N VAL A 398 -33.19 -31.47 8.59
CA VAL A 398 -32.08 -31.74 9.52
C VAL A 398 -30.91 -32.37 8.79
N SER A 399 -31.14 -33.38 7.94
CA SER A 399 -30.11 -34.03 7.15
C SER A 399 -29.42 -33.05 6.17
N THR A 400 -30.19 -32.14 5.57
CA THR A 400 -29.66 -31.10 4.71
C THR A 400 -28.75 -30.15 5.51
N ILE A 401 -29.18 -29.70 6.68
CA ILE A 401 -28.41 -28.80 7.56
C ILE A 401 -27.12 -29.46 8.05
N GLU A 402 -27.16 -30.74 8.39
CA GLU A 402 -25.98 -31.50 8.82
C GLU A 402 -24.93 -31.59 7.69
N SER A 403 -25.37 -31.69 6.43
CA SER A 403 -24.50 -31.73 5.26
C SER A 403 -23.94 -30.36 4.84
N MET A 404 -24.51 -29.25 5.31
CA MET A 404 -24.08 -27.89 4.98
C MET A 404 -22.75 -27.57 5.66
N LYS A 405 -21.89 -26.83 4.94
CA LYS A 405 -20.69 -26.24 5.54
C LYS A 405 -21.07 -25.12 6.52
N ASP A 406 -20.28 -24.89 7.54
CA ASP A 406 -20.57 -23.87 8.55
C ASP A 406 -20.68 -22.47 7.92
N ILE A 407 -19.88 -22.15 6.91
CA ILE A 407 -19.95 -20.88 6.19
C ILE A 407 -21.30 -20.67 5.47
N ASP A 408 -21.91 -21.74 4.99
CA ASP A 408 -23.22 -21.69 4.33
C ASP A 408 -24.35 -21.55 5.36
N LYS A 409 -24.16 -22.16 6.54
CA LYS A 409 -25.07 -22.01 7.67
C LYS A 409 -25.06 -20.58 8.21
N GLU A 410 -23.88 -19.94 8.27
CA GLU A 410 -23.74 -18.56 8.76
C GLU A 410 -24.49 -17.51 7.92
N GLN A 411 -24.78 -17.80 6.65
CA GLN A 411 -25.58 -16.91 5.80
C GLN A 411 -27.02 -16.70 6.30
N TYR A 412 -27.53 -17.64 7.12
CA TYR A 412 -28.85 -17.54 7.74
C TYR A 412 -28.86 -16.72 9.04
N LEU A 413 -27.68 -16.33 9.56
CA LEU A 413 -27.59 -15.50 10.74
C LEU A 413 -27.91 -14.04 10.42
N GLN A 414 -28.76 -13.44 11.22
CA GLN A 414 -29.00 -12.01 11.16
C GLN A 414 -27.87 -11.26 11.88
N SER A 415 -27.63 -10.00 11.48
CA SER A 415 -26.64 -9.12 12.12
C SER A 415 -26.81 -9.03 13.65
N THR A 416 -28.04 -9.12 14.14
CA THR A 416 -28.40 -9.10 15.57
C THR A 416 -27.75 -10.22 16.40
N HIS A 417 -27.44 -11.37 15.78
CA HIS A 417 -26.73 -12.46 16.47
C HIS A 417 -25.29 -12.05 16.81
N TYR A 418 -24.62 -11.37 15.90
CA TYR A 418 -23.24 -10.88 16.09
C TYR A 418 -23.18 -9.63 16.98
N GLU A 419 -24.31 -8.96 17.22
CA GLU A 419 -24.42 -7.79 18.07
C GLU A 419 -24.83 -8.13 19.50
N SER A 420 -25.08 -9.40 19.83
CA SER A 420 -25.45 -9.83 21.16
C SER A 420 -24.27 -9.69 22.15
N ASP A 421 -24.58 -9.44 23.44
CA ASP A 421 -23.56 -9.36 24.48
C ASP A 421 -22.86 -10.73 24.71
N ASP A 422 -23.59 -11.84 24.51
CA ASP A 422 -23.03 -13.19 24.62
C ASP A 422 -21.99 -13.44 23.53
N HIS A 423 -22.26 -13.00 22.29
CA HIS A 423 -21.29 -13.07 21.20
C HIS A 423 -20.05 -12.22 21.52
N ILE A 424 -20.23 -10.96 21.96
CA ILE A 424 -19.13 -10.08 22.38
C ILE A 424 -18.26 -10.75 23.44
N GLN A 425 -18.87 -11.34 24.47
CA GLN A 425 -18.15 -12.05 25.54
C GLN A 425 -17.38 -13.27 25.00
N SER A 426 -17.98 -14.02 24.07
CA SER A 426 -17.36 -15.20 23.48
C SER A 426 -16.12 -14.82 22.66
N VAL A 427 -16.21 -13.75 21.84
CA VAL A 427 -15.07 -13.21 21.09
C VAL A 427 -13.95 -12.74 22.03
N ILE A 428 -14.29 -12.00 23.09
CA ILE A 428 -13.32 -11.50 24.07
C ILE A 428 -12.60 -12.65 24.77
N ARG A 429 -13.33 -13.66 25.22
CA ARG A 429 -12.74 -14.86 25.85
C ARG A 429 -11.77 -15.55 24.91
N LYS A 430 -12.09 -15.65 23.61
CA LYS A 430 -11.22 -16.23 22.62
C LYS A 430 -9.95 -15.40 22.39
N ILE A 431 -10.09 -14.09 22.20
CA ILE A 431 -8.96 -13.17 22.02
C ILE A 431 -8.02 -13.20 23.23
N LEU A 432 -8.56 -13.18 24.43
CA LEU A 432 -7.79 -13.09 25.67
C LEU A 432 -7.42 -14.46 26.26
N SER A 433 -7.76 -15.58 25.60
CA SER A 433 -7.40 -16.91 26.09
C SER A 433 -5.87 -17.14 26.08
N PRO A 434 -5.31 -17.84 27.09
CA PRO A 434 -3.86 -18.10 27.18
C PRO A 434 -3.31 -18.86 25.99
N ASN A 435 -4.11 -19.71 25.37
CA ASN A 435 -3.71 -20.55 24.25
C ASN A 435 -3.71 -19.84 22.89
N ASN A 436 -4.37 -18.69 22.80
CA ASN A 436 -4.50 -17.94 21.54
C ASN A 436 -3.72 -16.62 21.56
N ALA A 437 -4.43 -15.53 21.58
CA ALA A 437 -3.86 -14.21 21.35
C ALA A 437 -3.11 -13.66 22.57
N TYR A 438 -3.54 -14.02 23.80
CA TYR A 438 -2.94 -13.49 25.01
C TYR A 438 -1.44 -13.84 25.12
N SER A 439 -1.06 -15.07 24.79
CA SER A 439 0.35 -15.48 24.79
C SER A 439 1.21 -14.73 23.77
N LYS A 440 0.58 -14.14 22.75
CA LYS A 440 1.24 -13.35 21.69
C LYS A 440 1.41 -11.88 22.07
N PHE A 441 0.65 -11.37 23.05
CA PHE A 441 0.68 -9.96 23.47
C PHE A 441 1.49 -9.71 24.75
N VAL A 442 1.98 -10.75 25.40
CA VAL A 442 2.76 -10.65 26.63
C VAL A 442 4.22 -10.38 26.31
N PHE A 443 4.84 -9.49 27.09
CA PHE A 443 6.28 -9.25 27.02
C PHE A 443 7.04 -10.55 27.31
N LYS A 444 7.89 -10.94 26.40
CA LYS A 444 8.85 -12.02 26.59
C LYS A 444 10.26 -11.43 26.65
N ASP A 445 10.96 -11.70 27.73
CA ASP A 445 12.34 -11.22 27.93
C ASP A 445 12.49 -9.69 27.83
N GLY A 446 11.48 -8.95 28.32
CA GLY A 446 11.45 -7.47 28.32
C GLY A 446 11.18 -6.84 26.94
N LYS A 447 10.75 -7.62 25.94
CA LYS A 447 10.40 -7.12 24.60
C LYS A 447 8.91 -7.29 24.34
N PRO A 448 8.23 -6.26 23.76
CA PRO A 448 6.84 -6.40 23.32
C PRO A 448 6.77 -7.48 22.24
N THR A 449 5.81 -8.40 22.36
CA THR A 449 5.66 -9.50 21.41
C THR A 449 4.92 -9.06 20.16
N MET A 450 3.66 -8.66 20.27
CA MET A 450 2.83 -8.26 19.14
C MET A 450 1.74 -7.28 19.58
N SER A 451 1.28 -6.44 18.63
CA SER A 451 0.06 -5.65 18.75
C SER A 451 -1.05 -6.25 17.88
N ALA A 452 -2.31 -5.95 18.21
CA ALA A 452 -3.46 -6.40 17.44
C ALA A 452 -4.44 -5.25 17.17
N ILE A 453 -5.20 -5.40 16.09
CA ILE A 453 -6.30 -4.50 15.75
C ILE A 453 -7.58 -5.31 15.74
N LEU A 454 -8.54 -4.93 16.58
CA LEU A 454 -9.90 -5.44 16.54
C LEU A 454 -10.77 -4.50 15.71
N THR A 455 -11.24 -4.99 14.56
CA THR A 455 -12.15 -4.26 13.69
C THR A 455 -13.58 -4.70 13.95
N THR A 456 -14.50 -3.75 14.07
CA THR A 456 -15.92 -3.99 14.35
C THR A 456 -16.80 -3.40 13.23
N SER A 457 -18.07 -3.85 13.17
CA SER A 457 -19.03 -3.43 12.15
C SER A 457 -19.46 -1.96 12.27
N SER A 458 -19.41 -1.38 13.48
CA SER A 458 -19.83 0.00 13.74
C SER A 458 -19.07 0.62 14.91
N ILE A 459 -19.15 1.95 15.06
CA ILE A 459 -18.59 2.69 16.19
C ILE A 459 -19.25 2.24 17.50
N ASP A 460 -20.55 1.99 17.50
CA ASP A 460 -21.26 1.49 18.69
C ASP A 460 -20.73 0.13 19.12
N MET A 461 -20.53 -0.79 18.18
CA MET A 461 -19.91 -2.08 18.46
C MET A 461 -18.48 -1.93 19.00
N ALA A 462 -17.68 -1.01 18.45
CA ALA A 462 -16.34 -0.74 18.98
C ALA A 462 -16.39 -0.28 20.44
N LYS A 463 -17.32 0.63 20.79
CA LYS A 463 -17.54 1.08 22.18
C LYS A 463 -17.97 -0.06 23.11
N ARG A 464 -18.87 -0.93 22.64
CA ARG A 464 -19.33 -2.10 23.41
C ARG A 464 -18.19 -3.09 23.65
N TYR A 465 -17.41 -3.43 22.63
CA TYR A 465 -16.22 -4.27 22.78
C TYR A 465 -15.20 -3.65 23.74
N TYR A 466 -14.89 -2.37 23.60
CA TYR A 466 -13.96 -1.68 24.48
C TYR A 466 -14.39 -1.76 25.95
N LYS A 467 -15.64 -1.39 26.25
CA LYS A 467 -16.21 -1.48 27.61
C LYS A 467 -16.20 -2.91 28.15
N ALA A 468 -16.54 -3.89 27.31
CA ALA A 468 -16.59 -5.28 27.70
C ALA A 468 -15.18 -5.85 27.96
N ILE A 469 -14.17 -5.51 27.14
CA ILE A 469 -12.78 -5.92 27.41
C ILE A 469 -12.29 -5.32 28.73
N LYS A 470 -12.53 -4.04 29.00
CA LYS A 470 -12.15 -3.41 30.28
C LYS A 470 -12.82 -4.09 31.48
N LYS A 471 -14.13 -4.34 31.38
CA LYS A 471 -14.86 -5.03 32.41
C LYS A 471 -14.37 -6.47 32.64
N PHE A 472 -14.05 -7.17 31.56
CA PHE A 472 -13.56 -8.53 31.58
C PHE A 472 -12.17 -8.61 32.23
N THR A 473 -11.29 -7.72 31.92
CA THR A 473 -9.92 -7.67 32.43
C THR A 473 -9.85 -7.18 33.89
N ALA A 474 -10.85 -6.43 34.35
CA ALA A 474 -10.94 -5.99 35.74
C ALA A 474 -11.47 -7.10 36.71
N HIS A 475 -11.92 -8.25 36.18
CA HIS A 475 -12.53 -9.31 37.01
C HIS A 475 -11.46 -10.22 37.61
N LYS A 476 -11.34 -10.23 38.96
CA LYS A 476 -10.41 -11.09 39.71
C LYS A 476 -10.58 -12.58 39.36
N ASN A 477 -11.83 -13.03 39.23
CA ASN A 477 -12.14 -14.42 38.89
C ASN A 477 -11.63 -14.86 37.50
N TRP A 478 -11.52 -13.93 36.55
CA TRP A 478 -10.95 -14.25 35.24
C TRP A 478 -9.48 -14.61 35.34
N LEU A 479 -8.72 -13.84 36.13
CA LEU A 479 -7.28 -14.08 36.35
C LEU A 479 -7.04 -15.43 37.04
N GLU A 480 -7.86 -15.76 38.02
CA GLU A 480 -7.80 -17.04 38.72
C GLU A 480 -8.14 -18.22 37.79
N THR A 481 -9.08 -18.03 36.87
CA THR A 481 -9.48 -19.05 35.91
C THR A 481 -8.41 -19.24 34.79
N GLN A 482 -7.80 -18.17 34.34
CA GLN A 482 -6.81 -18.21 33.26
C GLN A 482 -5.42 -18.63 33.72
N PHE A 483 -5.07 -18.39 34.97
CA PHE A 483 -3.76 -18.71 35.56
C PHE A 483 -3.88 -19.47 36.88
N PRO A 484 -4.58 -20.63 36.92
CA PRO A 484 -4.91 -21.33 38.19
C PRO A 484 -3.67 -21.76 38.96
N ASN A 485 -2.53 -21.92 38.30
CA ASN A 485 -1.29 -22.44 38.90
C ASN A 485 -0.19 -21.38 39.04
N ASN A 486 -0.47 -20.09 38.82
CA ASN A 486 0.53 -19.04 38.95
C ASN A 486 0.04 -17.87 39.81
N PRO A 487 0.12 -17.98 41.15
CA PRO A 487 -0.35 -16.96 42.08
C PRO A 487 0.42 -15.63 41.97
N LEU A 488 1.65 -15.63 41.50
CA LEU A 488 2.42 -14.41 41.25
C LEU A 488 1.86 -13.61 40.07
N ARG A 489 1.34 -14.28 39.05
CA ARG A 489 0.69 -13.61 37.92
C ARG A 489 -0.74 -13.15 38.21
N GLN A 490 -1.47 -13.89 39.06
CA GLN A 490 -2.81 -13.49 39.49
C GLN A 490 -2.83 -12.14 40.26
N GLY A 491 -1.82 -11.86 41.08
CA GLY A 491 -1.68 -10.58 41.79
C GLY A 491 -1.07 -9.47 40.94
N ALA A 492 -0.27 -9.81 39.94
CA ALA A 492 0.49 -8.87 39.15
C ALA A 492 -0.27 -8.34 37.92
N VAL A 493 -1.26 -9.08 37.40
CA VAL A 493 -1.87 -8.77 36.10
C VAL A 493 -2.63 -7.43 36.05
N MET A 494 -3.22 -7.00 37.15
CA MET A 494 -3.86 -5.68 37.21
C MET A 494 -2.88 -4.50 37.20
N ASN A 495 -1.63 -4.73 37.64
CA ASN A 495 -0.56 -3.75 37.66
C ASN A 495 0.61 -4.13 36.72
N ASP A 496 0.44 -5.22 35.94
CA ASP A 496 1.47 -5.69 35.02
C ASP A 496 1.53 -4.75 33.82
N PRO A 497 2.69 -4.09 33.57
CA PRO A 497 2.88 -3.26 32.37
C PRO A 497 2.71 -4.07 31.08
N ASP A 498 2.77 -5.40 31.18
CA ASP A 498 2.67 -6.33 30.04
C ASP A 498 1.24 -6.75 29.72
N PHE A 499 0.25 -6.35 30.53
CA PHE A 499 -1.16 -6.60 30.25
C PHE A 499 -1.59 -5.85 28.99
N PRO A 500 -2.40 -6.46 28.09
CA PRO A 500 -2.82 -5.79 26.86
C PRO A 500 -3.48 -4.45 27.14
N ARG A 501 -2.82 -3.36 26.76
CA ARG A 501 -3.41 -2.04 26.82
C ARG A 501 -4.34 -1.89 25.64
N VAL A 502 -5.57 -1.49 25.90
CA VAL A 502 -6.59 -1.35 24.88
C VAL A 502 -6.88 0.13 24.65
N ALA A 503 -6.73 0.55 23.41
CA ALA A 503 -7.12 1.88 22.95
C ALA A 503 -8.29 1.75 21.97
N ILE A 504 -9.15 2.76 21.91
CA ILE A 504 -10.25 2.83 20.95
C ILE A 504 -10.07 4.05 20.09
N THR A 505 -10.23 3.90 18.77
CA THR A 505 -10.13 4.98 17.80
C THR A 505 -11.37 5.06 16.93
N TYR A 506 -11.83 6.27 16.65
CA TYR A 506 -12.92 6.57 15.72
C TYR A 506 -12.45 7.51 14.62
N SER A 507 -13.36 7.90 13.72
CA SER A 507 -13.10 9.01 12.81
C SER A 507 -12.95 10.33 13.58
N LEU A 508 -12.19 11.29 13.02
CA LEU A 508 -11.95 12.59 13.66
C LEU A 508 -13.24 13.32 14.04
N GLU A 509 -14.27 13.23 13.21
CA GLU A 509 -15.57 13.87 13.48
C GLU A 509 -16.29 13.28 14.69
N GLU A 510 -16.17 11.99 14.91
CA GLU A 510 -16.74 11.31 16.07
C GLU A 510 -15.89 11.50 17.33
N ASN A 511 -14.57 11.55 17.20
CA ASN A 511 -13.67 11.82 18.32
C ASN A 511 -13.89 13.21 18.94
N THR A 512 -14.37 14.19 18.16
CA THR A 512 -14.68 15.54 18.69
C THR A 512 -16.01 15.59 19.43
N LYS A 513 -16.94 14.68 19.14
CA LYS A 513 -18.27 14.63 19.75
C LYS A 513 -18.32 13.75 21.01
N ASP A 514 -17.48 12.74 21.04
CA ASP A 514 -17.48 11.72 22.08
C ASP A 514 -16.09 11.63 22.71
N SER A 515 -16.03 11.53 24.00
CA SER A 515 -14.81 11.47 24.79
C SER A 515 -13.97 10.19 24.61
N ALA A 516 -14.01 9.54 23.43
CA ALA A 516 -13.25 8.32 23.17
C ALA A 516 -11.74 8.51 23.38
N LEU A 517 -11.20 9.62 22.87
CA LEU A 517 -9.82 10.01 23.16
C LEU A 517 -9.60 10.22 24.65
N LYS A 518 -10.50 10.93 25.34
CA LYS A 518 -10.41 11.16 26.79
C LYS A 518 -10.48 9.86 27.58
N GLU A 519 -11.36 8.93 27.23
CA GLU A 519 -11.41 7.62 27.88
C GLU A 519 -10.09 6.86 27.71
N THR A 520 -9.53 6.87 26.50
CA THR A 520 -8.25 6.21 26.21
C THR A 520 -7.07 6.89 26.91
N GLU A 521 -7.05 8.22 26.95
CA GLU A 521 -6.02 9.02 27.64
C GLU A 521 -6.02 8.76 29.15
N ILE A 522 -7.19 8.72 29.76
CA ILE A 522 -7.35 8.39 31.18
C ILE A 522 -6.79 7.00 31.48
N ASP A 523 -7.09 6.02 30.60
CA ASP A 523 -6.66 4.64 30.78
C ASP A 523 -5.17 4.43 30.60
N MET A 524 -4.57 5.14 29.67
CA MET A 524 -3.14 5.01 29.34
C MET A 524 -2.25 6.01 30.11
N GLY A 525 -2.84 6.94 30.85
CA GLY A 525 -2.11 7.98 31.55
C GLY A 525 -1.38 8.94 30.60
N LEU A 526 -1.91 9.12 29.38
CA LEU A 526 -1.33 9.96 28.34
C LEU A 526 -1.99 11.35 28.35
N SER A 527 -1.23 12.37 28.02
CA SER A 527 -1.74 13.73 27.86
C SER A 527 -2.31 13.95 26.44
N GLU A 528 -3.27 14.88 26.30
CA GLU A 528 -3.92 15.24 25.02
C GLU A 528 -2.94 15.46 23.84
N ARG A 529 -1.69 15.82 24.10
CA ARG A 529 -0.65 16.07 23.07
C ARG A 529 0.00 14.81 22.51
N SER A 530 -0.25 13.65 23.09
CA SER A 530 0.41 12.39 22.69
C SER A 530 -0.35 11.61 21.61
N PHE A 531 -1.55 12.08 21.22
CA PHE A 531 -2.41 11.43 20.22
C PHE A 531 -2.48 12.20 18.87
N MET A 532 -1.89 13.37 18.75
CA MET A 532 -1.70 14.06 17.50
C MET A 532 -0.29 13.77 16.96
#